data_d9eb06819762f6d3e4a9a76672ed59f5
#
_entry.id   d9eb06819762f6d3e4a9a76672ed59f5
#
_cell.length_a   1.000
_cell.length_b   1.000
_cell.length_c   1.000
_cell.angle_alpha   90.00
_cell.angle_beta   90.00
_cell.angle_gamma   90.00
#
_symmetry.space_group_name_H-M   'P 1'
#
loop_
_entity.id
_entity.type
_entity.pdbx_description
1 polymer ?
#
loop_
_entity_poly.entity_id
_entity_poly.type
_entity_poly.pdbx_seq_one_letter_code
_entity_poly.pdbx_strand_id
1 'polypeptide(L)'
;MHSENNLNFGIIGNCKSAALINENGSIDWCCLPEFDSPSVFAKILDDNKGGGFWINSKNKFETKQKYLGDSCILITKFKNQDEAFEIIDFMPRFQTENGQYYAPPELVRFIKPIKGSPQIQIQYDPRLEYAQGKTIHKEKNNSILSEVNTPTHDS
;
A
#
# COMPACT_ATOMS: atom_id res chain seq x y z
N MET A 1 17.38 20.76 -1.34
CA MET A 1 16.01 21.12 -1.77
C MET A 1 15.06 20.31 -0.90
N HIS A 2 14.39 20.94 0.06
CA HIS A 2 13.31 20.28 0.78
C HIS A 2 12.19 20.09 -0.24
N SER A 3 11.87 18.84 -0.58
CA SER A 3 10.63 18.54 -1.27
C SER A 3 9.50 19.10 -0.42
N GLU A 4 8.70 20.00 -0.96
CA GLU A 4 7.45 20.37 -0.29
C GLU A 4 6.71 19.07 -0.01
N ASN A 5 6.49 18.76 1.27
CA ASN A 5 5.71 17.60 1.67
C ASN A 5 4.28 17.80 1.16
N ASN A 6 4.02 17.31 -0.02
CA ASN A 6 2.68 17.27 -0.57
C ASN A 6 1.88 16.23 0.21
N LEU A 7 0.98 16.70 1.09
CA LEU A 7 0.08 15.87 1.89
C LEU A 7 -1.17 15.43 1.11
N ASN A 8 -1.08 15.36 -0.21
CA ASN A 8 -2.17 14.92 -1.07
C ASN A 8 -2.25 13.38 -1.11
N PHE A 9 -2.91 12.80 -0.10
CA PHE A 9 -3.11 11.37 0.04
C PHE A 9 -4.58 10.98 -0.07
N GLY A 10 -4.84 9.88 -0.78
CA GLY A 10 -6.05 9.10 -0.60
C GLY A 10 -5.94 8.21 0.63
N ILE A 11 -7.05 7.99 1.32
CA ILE A 11 -7.13 7.14 2.51
C ILE A 11 -8.03 5.95 2.21
N ILE A 12 -7.54 4.74 2.49
CA ILE A 12 -8.36 3.53 2.53
C ILE A 12 -8.35 2.97 3.94
N GLY A 13 -9.43 2.28 4.34
CA GLY A 13 -9.49 1.71 5.68
C GLY A 13 -10.70 0.79 5.88
N ASN A 14 -10.67 0.02 6.97
CA ASN A 14 -11.71 -0.93 7.35
C ASN A 14 -12.25 -0.75 8.78
N CYS A 15 -12.03 0.42 9.37
CA CYS A 15 -12.35 0.77 10.76
C CYS A 15 -11.49 0.09 11.84
N LYS A 16 -10.52 -0.74 11.47
CA LYS A 16 -9.49 -1.28 12.37
C LYS A 16 -8.11 -0.76 12.02
N SER A 17 -7.86 -0.53 10.75
CA SER A 17 -6.64 0.07 10.24
C SER A 17 -6.93 0.94 9.03
N ALA A 18 -5.91 1.69 8.60
CA ALA A 18 -5.94 2.51 7.40
C ALA A 18 -4.57 2.52 6.71
N ALA A 19 -4.60 2.89 5.42
CA ALA A 19 -3.40 3.18 4.66
C ALA A 19 -3.53 4.50 3.92
N LEU A 20 -2.40 5.20 3.77
CA LEU A 20 -2.27 6.44 3.01
C LEU A 20 -1.62 6.14 1.65
N ILE A 21 -2.27 6.58 0.60
CA ILE A 21 -1.85 6.33 -0.78
C ILE A 21 -1.64 7.68 -1.46
N ASN A 22 -0.42 7.95 -1.90
CA ASN A 22 -0.08 9.20 -2.56
C ASN A 22 -0.70 9.28 -3.97
N GLU A 23 -0.62 10.44 -4.59
CA GLU A 23 -1.18 10.72 -5.92
C GLU A 23 -0.62 9.83 -7.04
N ASN A 24 0.55 9.22 -6.84
CA ASN A 24 1.19 8.29 -7.77
C ASN A 24 0.86 6.82 -7.43
N GLY A 25 -0.07 6.57 -6.53
CA GLY A 25 -0.51 5.23 -6.16
C GLY A 25 0.47 4.47 -5.26
N SER A 26 1.45 5.12 -4.64
CA SER A 26 2.30 4.49 -3.63
C SER A 26 1.60 4.46 -2.28
N ILE A 27 1.67 3.33 -1.59
CA ILE A 27 1.26 3.23 -0.19
C ILE A 27 2.45 3.66 0.65
N ASP A 28 2.34 4.84 1.25
CA ASP A 28 3.43 5.50 1.99
C ASP A 28 3.25 5.41 3.52
N TRP A 29 2.09 4.94 3.97
CA TRP A 29 1.80 4.66 5.38
C TRP A 29 0.79 3.53 5.52
N CYS A 30 1.05 2.60 6.42
CA CYS A 30 0.10 1.58 6.85
C CYS A 30 0.54 0.96 8.17
N CYS A 31 -0.38 0.81 9.14
CA CYS A 31 -0.21 0.01 10.34
C CYS A 31 -1.10 -1.23 10.25
N LEU A 32 -0.60 -2.38 10.64
CA LEU A 32 -1.35 -3.64 10.69
C LEU A 32 -0.94 -4.41 11.95
N PRO A 33 -1.87 -5.12 12.60
CA PRO A 33 -3.27 -5.34 12.23
C PRO A 33 -4.23 -4.19 12.57
N GLU A 34 -3.86 -3.24 13.43
CA GLU A 34 -4.71 -2.16 13.92
C GLU A 34 -4.03 -0.79 13.81
N PHE A 35 -4.75 0.32 14.07
CA PHE A 35 -4.25 1.70 13.95
C PHE A 35 -3.05 1.98 14.85
N ASP A 36 -3.01 1.39 16.05
CA ASP A 36 -1.97 1.55 17.06
C ASP A 36 -0.85 0.51 16.97
N SER A 37 -0.95 -0.40 16.00
CA SER A 37 0.11 -1.37 15.70
C SER A 37 1.33 -0.69 15.08
N PRO A 38 2.53 -1.28 15.20
CA PRO A 38 3.71 -0.81 14.49
C PRO A 38 3.48 -0.70 12.99
N SER A 39 4.09 0.32 12.38
CA SER A 39 3.94 0.52 10.95
C SER A 39 4.59 -0.59 10.11
N VAL A 40 3.93 -0.95 9.03
CA VAL A 40 4.46 -1.80 7.96
C VAL A 40 5.14 -0.95 6.89
N PHE A 41 4.53 0.19 6.58
CA PHE A 41 5.07 1.22 5.70
C PHE A 41 5.03 2.56 6.42
N ALA A 42 6.11 3.31 6.34
CA ALA A 42 6.28 4.61 6.99
C ALA A 42 7.06 5.61 6.15
N LYS A 43 6.99 5.50 4.82
CA LYS A 43 7.69 6.38 3.88
C LYS A 43 7.34 7.86 4.09
N ILE A 44 6.11 8.15 4.52
CA ILE A 44 5.68 9.51 4.86
C ILE A 44 6.53 10.16 5.97
N LEU A 45 7.15 9.36 6.84
CA LEU A 45 8.03 9.84 7.92
C LEU A 45 9.49 9.93 7.48
N ASP A 46 9.95 9.00 6.65
CA ASP A 46 11.32 8.95 6.16
C ASP A 46 11.37 8.23 4.80
N ASP A 47 11.62 8.98 3.74
CA ASP A 47 11.66 8.47 2.36
C ASP A 47 12.68 7.34 2.14
N ASN A 48 13.76 7.33 2.93
CA ASN A 48 14.86 6.38 2.75
C ASN A 48 14.70 5.12 3.62
N LYS A 49 14.08 5.25 4.79
CA LYS A 49 14.01 4.18 5.79
C LYS A 49 12.63 3.60 5.96
N GLY A 50 11.58 4.38 5.67
CA GLY A 50 10.21 4.04 6.01
C GLY A 50 9.62 2.88 5.20
N GLY A 51 10.18 2.58 4.04
CA GLY A 51 9.61 1.57 3.14
C GLY A 51 8.24 1.95 2.59
N GLY A 52 7.75 1.17 1.65
CA GLY A 52 6.47 1.44 1.00
C GLY A 52 6.08 0.34 0.02
N PHE A 53 4.94 0.54 -0.65
CA PHE A 53 4.50 -0.36 -1.69
C PHE A 53 4.07 0.46 -2.91
N TRP A 54 4.87 0.45 -3.97
CA TRP A 54 4.63 1.27 -5.14
C TRP A 54 4.73 0.49 -6.44
N ILE A 55 4.16 1.08 -7.48
CA ILE A 55 4.16 0.56 -8.84
C ILE A 55 4.81 1.59 -9.73
N ASN A 56 5.91 1.19 -10.34
CA ASN A 56 6.64 2.01 -11.31
C ASN A 56 6.33 1.56 -12.73
N SER A 57 6.49 2.46 -13.67
CA SER A 57 6.49 2.16 -15.10
C SER A 57 7.65 2.85 -15.80
N LYS A 58 8.14 2.26 -16.87
CA LYS A 58 9.16 2.88 -17.74
C LYS A 58 8.60 4.10 -18.48
N ASN A 59 7.30 4.07 -18.77
CA ASN A 59 6.60 5.14 -19.45
C ASN A 59 6.04 6.14 -18.45
N LYS A 60 5.97 7.42 -18.84
CA LYS A 60 5.29 8.45 -18.05
C LYS A 60 3.78 8.32 -18.22
N PHE A 61 3.06 8.47 -17.12
CA PHE A 61 1.61 8.49 -17.06
C PHE A 61 1.13 9.75 -16.34
N GLU A 62 0.00 10.28 -16.77
CA GLU A 62 -0.84 11.15 -15.94
C GLU A 62 -1.60 10.28 -14.95
N THR A 63 -1.66 10.73 -13.70
CA THR A 63 -2.38 10.04 -12.64
C THR A 63 -3.61 10.84 -12.20
N LYS A 64 -4.69 10.13 -11.90
CA LYS A 64 -5.89 10.70 -11.27
C LYS A 64 -6.45 9.72 -10.27
N GLN A 65 -6.82 10.24 -9.10
CA GLN A 65 -7.44 9.45 -8.04
C GLN A 65 -8.90 9.82 -7.86
N LYS A 66 -9.71 8.82 -7.55
CA LYS A 66 -11.11 9.00 -7.13
C LYS A 66 -11.56 7.81 -6.28
N TYR A 67 -12.51 8.04 -5.42
CA TYR A 67 -13.21 6.96 -4.74
C TYR A 67 -14.28 6.35 -5.61
N LEU A 68 -14.56 5.07 -5.41
CA LEU A 68 -15.66 4.36 -6.06
C LEU A 68 -16.97 4.68 -5.31
N GLY A 69 -17.77 5.59 -5.86
CA GLY A 69 -18.98 6.06 -5.18
C GLY A 69 -18.71 6.56 -3.77
N ASP A 70 -19.57 6.20 -2.83
CA ASP A 70 -19.50 6.56 -1.41
C ASP A 70 -18.71 5.51 -0.57
N SER A 71 -17.75 4.84 -1.18
CA SER A 71 -16.94 3.80 -0.53
C SER A 71 -15.53 4.28 -0.17
N CYS A 72 -14.83 3.48 0.66
CA CYS A 72 -13.39 3.64 0.91
C CYS A 72 -12.51 2.85 -0.09
N ILE A 73 -13.03 2.60 -1.30
CA ILE A 73 -12.28 1.98 -2.39
C ILE A 73 -11.67 3.10 -3.23
N LEU A 74 -10.35 3.19 -3.24
CA LEU A 74 -9.60 4.20 -4.00
C LEU A 74 -9.20 3.65 -5.36
N ILE A 75 -9.48 4.39 -6.42
CA ILE A 75 -9.05 4.07 -7.79
C ILE A 75 -8.00 5.11 -8.21
N THR A 76 -6.78 4.65 -8.46
CA THR A 76 -5.73 5.46 -9.08
C THR A 76 -5.61 5.06 -10.54
N LYS A 77 -5.97 5.96 -11.44
CA LYS A 77 -5.91 5.76 -12.89
C LYS A 77 -4.62 6.32 -13.45
N PHE A 78 -3.92 5.50 -14.22
CA PHE A 78 -2.72 5.85 -14.97
C PHE A 78 -3.07 5.86 -16.46
N LYS A 79 -2.78 6.96 -17.15
CA LYS A 79 -3.08 7.10 -18.56
C LYS A 79 -2.00 7.90 -19.28
N ASN A 80 -1.62 7.44 -20.47
CA ASN A 80 -0.90 8.19 -21.48
C ASN A 80 -1.59 8.03 -22.84
N GLN A 81 -0.91 8.43 -23.92
CA GLN A 81 -1.48 8.37 -25.27
C GLN A 81 -1.84 6.93 -25.69
N ASP A 82 -1.01 5.95 -25.37
CA ASP A 82 -1.08 4.58 -25.90
C ASP A 82 -1.58 3.56 -24.88
N GLU A 83 -1.39 3.83 -23.59
CA GLU A 83 -1.61 2.87 -22.51
C GLU A 83 -2.44 3.47 -21.38
N ALA A 84 -3.19 2.59 -20.72
CA ALA A 84 -3.88 2.94 -19.49
C ALA A 84 -4.07 1.71 -18.58
N PHE A 85 -3.95 1.91 -17.28
CA PHE A 85 -4.32 0.93 -16.26
C PHE A 85 -4.87 1.63 -15.01
N GLU A 86 -5.49 0.86 -14.15
CA GLU A 86 -6.01 1.32 -12.87
C GLU A 86 -5.45 0.45 -11.74
N ILE A 87 -5.17 1.08 -10.61
CA ILE A 87 -4.94 0.41 -9.34
C ILE A 87 -6.18 0.66 -8.51
N ILE A 88 -6.78 -0.41 -8.00
CA ILE A 88 -7.94 -0.37 -7.12
C ILE A 88 -7.50 -0.87 -5.76
N ASP A 89 -7.47 0.05 -4.80
CA ASP A 89 -6.97 -0.18 -3.45
C ASP A 89 -8.11 -0.14 -2.44
N PHE A 90 -8.17 -1.13 -1.56
CA PHE A 90 -9.13 -1.17 -0.46
C PHE A 90 -8.67 -2.08 0.68
N MET A 91 -9.26 -1.87 1.84
CA MET A 91 -9.16 -2.76 2.98
C MET A 91 -10.52 -3.41 3.20
N PRO A 92 -10.62 -4.77 3.21
CA PRO A 92 -11.91 -5.46 3.29
C PRO A 92 -12.63 -5.17 4.61
N ARG A 93 -13.94 -4.91 4.51
CA ARG A 93 -14.86 -4.87 5.64
C ARG A 93 -16.24 -5.29 5.15
N PHE A 94 -16.79 -6.34 5.71
CA PHE A 94 -18.09 -6.85 5.30
C PHE A 94 -18.88 -7.38 6.49
N GLN A 95 -20.19 -7.41 6.32
CA GLN A 95 -21.09 -7.97 7.32
C GLN A 95 -21.24 -9.48 7.07
N THR A 96 -21.04 -10.27 8.12
CA THR A 96 -21.26 -11.71 8.11
C THR A 96 -22.75 -12.03 8.19
N GLU A 97 -23.15 -13.26 7.88
CA GLU A 97 -24.54 -13.72 7.96
C GLU A 97 -25.16 -13.51 9.34
N ASN A 98 -24.36 -13.54 10.40
CA ASN A 98 -24.78 -13.29 11.77
C ASN A 98 -24.89 -11.80 12.13
N GLY A 99 -24.76 -10.90 11.16
CA GLY A 99 -24.82 -9.45 11.37
C GLY A 99 -23.59 -8.80 11.99
N GLN A 100 -22.56 -9.55 12.28
CA GLN A 100 -21.28 -9.03 12.77
C GLN A 100 -20.43 -8.49 11.62
N TYR A 101 -19.63 -7.46 11.89
CA TYR A 101 -18.66 -6.96 10.92
C TYR A 101 -17.35 -7.72 11.02
N TYR A 102 -16.86 -8.22 9.89
CA TYR A 102 -15.55 -8.80 9.75
C TYR A 102 -14.64 -7.82 8.99
N ALA A 103 -13.51 -7.48 9.60
CA ALA A 103 -12.52 -6.56 9.05
C ALA A 103 -11.14 -7.22 9.26
N PRO A 104 -10.69 -8.04 8.29
CA PRO A 104 -9.38 -8.68 8.36
C PRO A 104 -8.26 -7.64 8.22
N PRO A 105 -7.06 -7.90 8.80
CA PRO A 105 -5.90 -7.03 8.65
C PRO A 105 -5.27 -7.22 7.25
N GLU A 106 -6.04 -6.92 6.23
CA GLU A 106 -5.68 -7.11 4.83
C GLU A 106 -5.78 -5.79 4.08
N LEU A 107 -4.81 -5.58 3.20
CA LEU A 107 -4.83 -4.54 2.20
C LEU A 107 -4.81 -5.21 0.83
N VAL A 108 -5.80 -4.90 0.00
CA VAL A 108 -5.94 -5.44 -1.35
C VAL A 108 -5.56 -4.36 -2.35
N ARG A 109 -4.69 -4.71 -3.27
CA ARG A 109 -4.27 -3.88 -4.39
C ARG A 109 -4.51 -4.65 -5.69
N PHE A 110 -5.53 -4.25 -6.43
CA PHE A 110 -5.90 -4.89 -7.69
C PHE A 110 -5.46 -4.02 -8.87
N ILE A 111 -4.66 -4.60 -9.78
CA ILE A 111 -4.17 -3.91 -10.98
C ILE A 111 -5.01 -4.36 -12.18
N LYS A 112 -5.64 -3.39 -12.83
CA LYS A 112 -6.53 -3.63 -13.97
C LYS A 112 -5.99 -2.95 -15.22
N PRO A 113 -5.57 -3.70 -16.25
CA PRO A 113 -5.23 -3.12 -17.53
C PRO A 113 -6.49 -2.58 -18.22
N ILE A 114 -6.38 -1.41 -18.85
CA ILE A 114 -7.51 -0.73 -19.55
C ILE A 114 -7.23 -0.59 -21.05
N LYS A 115 -6.01 -0.18 -21.41
CA LYS A 115 -5.62 0.05 -22.80
C LYS A 115 -4.14 -0.28 -22.99
N GLY A 116 -3.82 -0.90 -24.13
CA GLY A 116 -2.44 -1.25 -24.49
C GLY A 116 -1.87 -2.37 -23.64
N SER A 117 -0.55 -2.39 -23.50
CA SER A 117 0.19 -3.40 -22.73
C SER A 117 1.20 -2.73 -21.80
N PRO A 118 0.74 -2.01 -20.77
CA PRO A 118 1.61 -1.27 -19.87
C PRO A 118 2.59 -2.20 -19.16
N GLN A 119 3.88 -1.86 -19.25
CA GLN A 119 4.94 -2.55 -18.53
C GLN A 119 5.13 -1.89 -17.17
N ILE A 120 4.81 -2.62 -16.12
CA ILE A 120 4.89 -2.14 -14.75
C ILE A 120 5.90 -2.95 -13.96
N GLN A 121 6.51 -2.29 -12.97
CA GLN A 121 7.36 -2.92 -11.96
C GLN A 121 6.74 -2.68 -10.59
N ILE A 122 6.52 -3.76 -9.87
CA ILE A 122 5.98 -3.71 -8.50
C ILE A 122 7.16 -3.73 -7.54
N GLN A 123 7.19 -2.77 -6.61
CA GLN A 123 8.15 -2.73 -5.50
C GLN A 123 7.39 -2.81 -4.17
N TYR A 124 7.72 -3.84 -3.40
CA TYR A 124 7.16 -4.11 -2.08
C TYR A 124 8.32 -4.12 -1.09
N ASP A 125 8.42 -3.08 -0.28
CA ASP A 125 9.48 -2.87 0.71
C ASP A 125 8.88 -2.56 2.10
N PRO A 126 8.32 -3.56 2.79
CA PRO A 126 7.86 -3.35 4.16
C PRO A 126 9.04 -3.18 5.09
N ARG A 127 8.89 -2.23 6.02
CA ARG A 127 9.85 -1.93 7.08
C ARG A 127 9.14 -2.08 8.42
N LEU A 128 9.07 -3.33 8.88
CA LEU A 128 8.33 -3.70 10.07
C LEU A 128 8.90 -3.03 11.33
N GLU A 129 8.09 -2.93 12.37
CA GLU A 129 8.47 -2.35 13.67
C GLU A 129 9.08 -0.94 13.54
N TYR A 130 8.43 -0.05 12.75
CA TYR A 130 8.91 1.32 12.49
C TYR A 130 10.34 1.36 11.92
N ALA A 131 10.73 0.36 11.14
CA ALA A 131 12.09 0.21 10.60
C ALA A 131 13.21 0.14 11.68
N GLN A 132 12.89 -0.23 12.91
CA GLN A 132 13.88 -0.35 13.98
C GLN A 132 14.76 -1.60 13.86
N GLY A 133 14.26 -2.63 13.16
CA GLY A 133 14.99 -3.87 12.89
C GLY A 133 15.21 -4.11 11.40
N LYS A 134 16.07 -5.09 11.09
CA LYS A 134 16.24 -5.53 9.70
C LYS A 134 15.07 -6.42 9.30
N THR A 135 14.25 -5.97 8.35
CA THR A 135 13.22 -6.81 7.73
C THR A 135 13.87 -7.81 6.78
N ILE A 136 13.53 -9.09 6.94
CA ILE A 136 14.00 -10.18 6.08
C ILE A 136 12.80 -10.68 5.29
N HIS A 137 13.00 -10.94 3.99
CA HIS A 137 11.98 -11.46 3.08
C HIS A 137 12.31 -12.90 2.71
N LYS A 138 11.31 -13.77 2.79
CA LYS A 138 11.39 -15.17 2.38
C LYS A 138 10.30 -15.43 1.35
N GLU A 139 10.68 -15.91 0.18
CA GLU A 139 9.71 -16.39 -0.80
C GLU A 139 9.20 -17.77 -0.40
N LYS A 140 7.88 -17.94 -0.46
CA LYS A 140 7.23 -19.22 -0.20
C LYS A 140 6.06 -19.41 -1.16
N ASN A 141 6.21 -20.27 -2.14
CA ASN A 141 5.23 -20.49 -3.21
C ASN A 141 4.89 -19.16 -3.92
N ASN A 142 3.62 -18.72 -3.86
CA ASN A 142 3.13 -17.46 -4.45
C ASN A 142 3.04 -16.33 -3.42
N SER A 143 3.83 -16.37 -2.35
CA SER A 143 3.81 -15.39 -1.28
C SER A 143 5.21 -14.96 -0.86
N ILE A 144 5.29 -13.76 -0.29
CA ILE A 144 6.49 -13.23 0.35
C ILE A 144 6.16 -13.11 1.83
N LEU A 145 6.92 -13.80 2.68
CA LEU A 145 6.88 -13.64 4.12
C LEU A 145 7.92 -12.61 4.54
N SER A 146 7.50 -11.59 5.28
CA SER A 146 8.38 -10.56 5.82
C SER A 146 8.42 -10.65 7.33
N GLU A 147 9.60 -10.76 7.90
CA GLU A 147 9.84 -10.92 9.33
C GLU A 147 10.90 -9.93 9.82
N VAL A 148 10.81 -9.49 11.07
CA VAL A 148 11.88 -8.73 11.72
C VAL A 148 12.89 -9.70 12.32
N ASN A 149 14.16 -9.48 12.00
CA ASN A 149 15.23 -10.18 12.71
C ASN A 149 15.49 -9.44 14.03
N THR A 150 14.85 -9.88 15.10
CA THR A 150 15.20 -9.46 16.45
C THR A 150 16.48 -10.19 16.85
N PRO A 151 17.56 -9.48 17.23
CA PRO A 151 18.71 -10.13 17.83
C PRO A 151 18.22 -10.86 19.09
N THR A 152 18.43 -12.18 19.15
CA THR A 152 18.28 -12.92 20.40
C THR A 152 19.28 -12.31 21.38
N HIS A 153 18.80 -11.61 22.39
CA HIS A 153 19.59 -11.33 23.57
C HIS A 153 19.84 -12.67 24.25
N ASP A 154 20.97 -13.28 23.92
CA ASP A 154 21.51 -14.35 24.74
C ASP A 154 21.85 -13.72 26.10
N SER A 155 21.06 -14.11 27.08
CA SER A 155 21.24 -13.78 28.51
C SER A 155 22.34 -14.61 29.14
#